data_40643096e89e491f3ffe24bbbcfc185e
#
_entry.id   40643096e89e491f3ffe24bbbcfc185e
#
_cell.length_a   1.000
_cell.length_b   1.000
_cell.length_c   1.000
_cell.angle_alpha   90.00
_cell.angle_beta   90.00
_cell.angle_gamma   90.00
#
_symmetry.space_group_name_H-M   'P 1'
#
loop_
_entity.id
_entity.type
_entity.pdbx_description
1 polymer ?
#
loop_
_entity_poly.entity_id
_entity_poly.type
_entity_poly.pdbx_seq_one_letter_code
_entity_poly.pdbx_strand_id
1 'polypeptide(L)'
;GFYGLLIAGTRAAIAIPIAGLGVFLFLSKNWKIGMLSFLLLVGGVGMLKYTKIGEDNRLIRRMRTVFDSNDQSLLVRFENQKALKAYMSEMPFGIGMGVQNGVISPQNKYYFVSICPADSSLVDVWIQMGVVGLSVFLGMHAVLFILGAYIILFRISNPEIRGPLTGMLCGCAGMLVASYANMVYFQFPNGILIYSCFTFIFLGPHLDRLYTKEHEQRTT
;
A
#
# COMPACT_ATOMS: atom_id res chain seq x y z
N GLY A 1 16.48 3.60 -1.96
CA GLY A 1 15.26 2.79 -2.18
C GLY A 1 15.45 1.30 -1.96
N PHE A 2 16.21 0.58 -2.81
CA PHE A 2 16.34 -0.89 -2.76
C PHE A 2 17.00 -1.41 -1.46
N TYR A 3 18.01 -0.71 -0.97
CA TYR A 3 18.67 -1.04 0.30
C TYR A 3 17.73 -0.95 1.50
N GLY A 4 16.84 0.06 1.53
CA GLY A 4 15.83 0.18 2.58
C GLY A 4 14.79 -0.95 2.55
N LEU A 5 14.43 -1.44 1.36
CA LEU A 5 13.57 -2.62 1.18
C LEU A 5 14.20 -3.88 1.77
N LEU A 6 15.51 -4.08 1.55
CA LEU A 6 16.26 -5.21 2.11
C LEU A 6 16.30 -5.14 3.64
N ILE A 7 16.57 -3.96 4.21
CA ILE A 7 16.65 -3.76 5.67
C ILE A 7 15.28 -3.94 6.33
N ALA A 8 14.20 -3.49 5.70
CA ALA A 8 12.85 -3.63 6.23
C ALA A 8 12.50 -5.09 6.54
N GLY A 9 13.06 -6.06 5.79
CA GLY A 9 12.92 -7.49 6.03
C GLY A 9 11.48 -7.99 6.13
N THR A 10 10.50 -7.18 5.70
CA THR A 10 9.08 -7.51 5.72
C THR A 10 8.65 -8.01 4.35
N ARG A 11 7.85 -9.06 4.34
CA ARG A 11 7.31 -9.64 3.10
C ARG A 11 6.48 -8.63 2.30
N ALA A 12 5.71 -7.80 2.99
CA ALA A 12 4.92 -6.73 2.38
C ALA A 12 5.77 -5.69 1.64
N ALA A 13 7.05 -5.51 2.02
CA ALA A 13 7.94 -4.56 1.36
C ALA A 13 8.19 -4.89 -0.12
N ILE A 14 8.12 -6.18 -0.52
CA ILE A 14 8.25 -6.58 -1.93
C ILE A 14 7.00 -6.20 -2.74
N ALA A 15 5.83 -6.22 -2.12
CA ALA A 15 4.58 -5.88 -2.80
C ALA A 15 4.50 -4.39 -3.19
N ILE A 16 5.15 -3.51 -2.41
CA ILE A 16 5.13 -2.06 -2.64
C ILE A 16 5.68 -1.69 -4.03
N PRO A 17 6.92 -2.06 -4.41
CA PRO A 17 7.44 -1.71 -5.73
C PRO A 17 6.71 -2.43 -6.87
N ILE A 18 6.19 -3.64 -6.65
CA ILE A 18 5.43 -4.37 -7.67
C ILE A 18 4.14 -3.59 -8.00
N ALA A 19 3.36 -3.25 -6.97
CA ALA A 19 2.12 -2.49 -7.15
C ALA A 19 2.38 -1.08 -7.68
N GLY A 20 3.41 -0.39 -7.16
CA GLY A 20 3.81 0.93 -7.61
C GLY A 20 4.23 0.94 -9.08
N LEU A 21 5.02 -0.03 -9.53
CA LEU A 21 5.39 -0.15 -10.94
C LEU A 21 4.23 -0.54 -11.84
N GLY A 22 3.28 -1.34 -11.33
CA GLY A 22 2.03 -1.60 -12.03
C GLY A 22 1.27 -0.32 -12.34
N VAL A 23 1.10 0.56 -11.34
CA VAL A 23 0.47 1.87 -11.52
C VAL A 23 1.30 2.77 -12.44
N PHE A 24 2.64 2.75 -12.30
CA PHE A 24 3.54 3.52 -13.16
C PHE A 24 3.39 3.16 -14.63
N LEU A 25 3.19 1.88 -14.97
CA LEU A 25 2.94 1.44 -16.35
C LEU A 25 1.70 2.14 -16.96
N PHE A 26 0.63 2.27 -16.19
CA PHE A 26 -0.59 2.96 -16.64
C PHE A 26 -0.40 4.47 -16.77
N LEU A 27 0.41 5.08 -15.90
CA LEU A 27 0.62 6.53 -15.87
C LEU A 27 1.76 7.00 -16.79
N SER A 28 2.66 6.11 -17.18
CA SER A 28 3.82 6.44 -17.99
C SER A 28 3.41 6.65 -19.45
N LYS A 29 3.64 7.86 -19.97
CA LYS A 29 3.54 8.12 -21.42
C LYS A 29 4.62 7.39 -22.22
N ASN A 30 5.69 6.92 -21.57
CA ASN A 30 6.77 6.19 -22.20
C ASN A 30 6.72 4.71 -21.80
N TRP A 31 5.89 3.95 -22.49
CA TRP A 31 5.68 2.51 -22.31
C TRP A 31 7.00 1.71 -22.26
N LYS A 32 8.00 2.07 -23.04
CA LYS A 32 9.29 1.36 -23.11
C LYS A 32 10.02 1.39 -21.75
N ILE A 33 10.08 2.55 -21.11
CA ILE A 33 10.72 2.72 -19.79
C ILE A 33 9.95 1.94 -18.71
N GLY A 34 8.62 2.06 -18.74
CA GLY A 34 7.77 1.32 -17.80
C GLY A 34 7.93 -0.20 -17.93
N MET A 35 7.93 -0.71 -19.15
CA MET A 35 8.09 -2.14 -19.43
C MET A 35 9.47 -2.66 -19.03
N LEU A 36 10.53 -1.89 -19.29
CA LEU A 36 11.89 -2.23 -18.87
C LEU A 36 11.98 -2.30 -17.33
N SER A 37 11.42 -1.32 -16.63
CA SER A 37 11.41 -1.30 -15.16
C SER A 37 10.62 -2.48 -14.57
N PHE A 38 9.51 -2.84 -15.19
CA PHE A 38 8.70 -3.99 -14.81
C PHE A 38 9.46 -5.31 -15.03
N LEU A 39 10.10 -5.47 -16.17
CA LEU A 39 10.92 -6.65 -16.49
C LEU A 39 12.10 -6.82 -15.51
N LEU A 40 12.78 -5.71 -15.18
CA LEU A 40 13.86 -5.74 -14.19
C LEU A 40 13.35 -6.14 -12.80
N LEU A 41 12.17 -5.68 -12.40
CA LEU A 41 11.59 -6.04 -11.11
C LEU A 41 11.14 -7.50 -11.10
N VAL A 42 10.43 -7.96 -12.12
CA VAL A 42 10.00 -9.37 -12.24
C VAL A 42 11.22 -10.28 -12.32
N GLY A 43 12.25 -9.89 -13.07
CA GLY A 43 13.53 -10.60 -13.14
C GLY A 43 14.21 -10.68 -11.76
N GLY A 44 14.25 -9.58 -11.01
CA GLY A 44 14.81 -9.53 -9.66
C GLY A 44 14.04 -10.41 -8.67
N VAL A 45 12.71 -10.39 -8.72
CA VAL A 45 11.85 -11.27 -7.90
C VAL A 45 12.03 -12.74 -8.32
N GLY A 46 12.09 -13.02 -9.63
CA GLY A 46 12.36 -14.36 -10.15
C GLY A 46 13.73 -14.87 -9.71
N MET A 47 14.76 -14.02 -9.76
CA MET A 47 16.08 -14.34 -9.27
C MET A 47 16.08 -14.69 -7.78
N LEU A 48 15.35 -13.92 -6.94
CA LEU A 48 15.17 -14.23 -5.52
C LEU A 48 14.50 -15.60 -5.30
N LYS A 49 13.53 -15.96 -6.13
CA LYS A 49 12.77 -17.21 -5.99
C LYS A 49 13.56 -18.44 -6.48
N TYR A 50 14.25 -18.34 -7.61
CA TYR A 50 14.81 -19.50 -8.31
C TYR A 50 16.31 -19.65 -8.14
N THR A 51 17.05 -18.64 -7.64
CA THR A 51 18.51 -18.76 -7.44
C THR A 51 18.85 -18.83 -5.95
N LYS A 52 19.98 -19.49 -5.65
CA LYS A 52 20.52 -19.59 -4.29
C LYS A 52 21.51 -18.47 -3.95
N ILE A 53 21.61 -17.44 -4.78
CA ILE A 53 22.55 -16.34 -4.59
C ILE A 53 22.21 -15.60 -3.29
N GLY A 54 23.18 -15.46 -2.39
CA GLY A 54 23.07 -14.74 -1.12
C GLY A 54 22.35 -15.51 0.00
N GLU A 55 22.33 -16.84 -0.02
CA GLU A 55 21.77 -17.67 1.08
C GLU A 55 22.44 -17.41 2.43
N ASP A 56 23.70 -16.99 2.43
CA ASP A 56 24.43 -16.61 3.65
C ASP A 56 23.89 -15.35 4.28
N ASN A 57 23.18 -14.53 3.52
CA ASN A 57 22.59 -13.29 4.02
C ASN A 57 21.19 -13.55 4.62
N ARG A 58 21.08 -13.36 5.94
CA ARG A 58 19.83 -13.54 6.71
C ARG A 58 18.64 -12.75 6.13
N LEU A 59 18.89 -11.57 5.55
CA LEU A 59 17.85 -10.72 4.96
C LEU A 59 17.30 -11.33 3.67
N ILE A 60 18.18 -11.80 2.77
CA ILE A 60 17.79 -12.43 1.51
C ILE A 60 17.02 -13.73 1.78
N ARG A 61 17.48 -14.54 2.72
CA ARG A 61 16.79 -15.76 3.16
C ARG A 61 15.38 -15.45 3.69
N ARG A 62 15.23 -14.40 4.49
CA ARG A 62 13.91 -13.96 5.00
C ARG A 62 13.00 -13.45 3.88
N MET A 63 13.52 -12.79 2.85
CA MET A 63 12.73 -12.38 1.69
C MET A 63 12.23 -13.58 0.87
N ARG A 64 12.99 -14.67 0.82
CA ARG A 64 12.58 -15.90 0.12
C ARG A 64 11.41 -16.61 0.77
N THR A 65 11.25 -16.50 2.11
CA THR A 65 10.09 -17.11 2.81
C THR A 65 8.75 -16.49 2.39
N VAL A 66 8.75 -15.35 1.67
CA VAL A 66 7.54 -14.80 1.03
C VAL A 66 6.88 -15.79 0.06
N PHE A 67 7.70 -16.63 -0.58
CA PHE A 67 7.25 -17.60 -1.58
C PHE A 67 6.91 -18.98 -0.98
N ASP A 68 7.05 -19.13 0.34
CA ASP A 68 6.71 -20.37 1.03
C ASP A 68 5.24 -20.32 1.47
N SER A 69 4.41 -21.13 0.80
CA SER A 69 2.98 -21.27 1.11
C SER A 69 2.70 -21.99 2.45
N ASN A 70 3.70 -22.69 3.00
CA ASN A 70 3.58 -23.41 4.27
C ASN A 70 4.09 -22.57 5.47
N ASP A 71 4.32 -21.28 5.26
CA ASP A 71 4.75 -20.40 6.34
C ASP A 71 3.68 -20.30 7.43
N GLN A 72 4.04 -20.70 8.64
CA GLN A 72 3.16 -20.72 9.81
C GLN A 72 2.50 -19.36 10.08
N SER A 73 3.20 -18.25 9.82
CA SER A 73 2.67 -16.92 10.04
C SER A 73 1.55 -16.56 9.03
N LEU A 74 1.59 -17.10 7.83
CA LEU A 74 0.50 -16.96 6.85
C LEU A 74 -0.71 -17.83 7.25
N LEU A 75 -0.47 -19.06 7.66
CA LEU A 75 -1.53 -19.99 8.07
C LEU A 75 -2.31 -19.44 9.27
N VAL A 76 -1.62 -18.96 10.30
CA VAL A 76 -2.23 -18.32 11.48
C VAL A 76 -3.09 -17.11 11.08
N ARG A 77 -2.64 -16.29 10.14
CA ARG A 77 -3.45 -15.15 9.64
C ARG A 77 -4.73 -15.59 8.94
N PHE A 78 -4.66 -16.63 8.10
CA PHE A 78 -5.84 -17.16 7.44
C PHE A 78 -6.81 -17.79 8.43
N GLU A 79 -6.32 -18.49 9.45
CA GLU A 79 -7.14 -19.06 10.53
C GLU A 79 -7.82 -17.94 11.33
N ASN A 80 -7.07 -16.91 11.72
CA ASN A 80 -7.61 -15.73 12.42
C ASN A 80 -8.71 -15.05 11.59
N GLN A 81 -8.45 -14.81 10.29
CA GLN A 81 -9.43 -14.18 9.41
C GLN A 81 -10.68 -15.05 9.22
N LYS A 82 -10.51 -16.39 9.14
CA LYS A 82 -11.63 -17.33 9.05
C LYS A 82 -12.47 -17.34 10.33
N ALA A 83 -11.82 -17.32 11.49
CA ALA A 83 -12.51 -17.22 12.78
C ALA A 83 -13.23 -15.87 12.93
N LEU A 84 -12.57 -14.76 12.59
CA LEU A 84 -13.17 -13.42 12.60
C LEU A 84 -14.40 -13.35 11.70
N LYS A 85 -14.36 -13.98 10.51
CA LYS A 85 -15.48 -13.97 9.56
C LYS A 85 -16.77 -14.50 10.16
N ALA A 86 -16.70 -15.50 11.04
CA ALA A 86 -17.88 -16.06 11.71
C ALA A 86 -18.59 -15.00 12.59
N TYR A 87 -17.81 -14.21 13.35
CA TYR A 87 -18.35 -13.13 14.17
C TYR A 87 -18.80 -11.92 13.35
N MET A 88 -17.99 -11.53 12.37
CA MET A 88 -18.23 -10.34 11.57
C MET A 88 -19.39 -10.47 10.58
N SER A 89 -19.84 -11.69 10.27
CA SER A 89 -21.03 -11.92 9.42
C SER A 89 -22.31 -11.35 10.02
N GLU A 90 -22.38 -11.25 11.36
CA GLU A 90 -23.51 -10.68 12.07
C GLU A 90 -23.38 -9.14 12.26
N MET A 91 -22.24 -8.53 11.84
CA MET A 91 -21.91 -7.15 12.15
C MET A 91 -21.49 -6.37 10.90
N PRO A 92 -22.45 -5.95 10.07
CA PRO A 92 -22.15 -5.21 8.85
C PRO A 92 -21.48 -3.86 9.10
N PHE A 93 -21.66 -3.25 10.27
CA PHE A 93 -21.07 -1.97 10.68
C PHE A 93 -19.87 -2.13 11.64
N GLY A 94 -19.41 -3.37 11.89
CA GLY A 94 -18.30 -3.65 12.79
C GLY A 94 -18.64 -3.60 14.26
N ILE A 95 -17.60 -3.71 15.10
CA ILE A 95 -17.76 -3.72 16.58
C ILE A 95 -17.45 -2.36 17.23
N GLY A 96 -17.08 -1.36 16.42
CA GLY A 96 -16.75 -0.01 16.87
C GLY A 96 -15.28 0.33 16.77
N MET A 97 -15.00 1.63 16.67
CA MET A 97 -13.64 2.15 16.57
C MET A 97 -12.90 2.02 17.90
N GLY A 98 -11.61 1.65 17.84
CA GLY A 98 -10.74 1.56 19.02
C GLY A 98 -10.97 0.33 19.90
N VAL A 99 -11.76 -0.65 19.47
CA VAL A 99 -12.10 -1.84 20.25
C VAL A 99 -10.98 -2.89 20.26
N GLN A 100 -10.00 -2.76 19.41
CA GLN A 100 -8.80 -3.61 19.41
C GLN A 100 -8.01 -3.47 20.73
N ASN A 101 -7.19 -4.46 21.05
CA ASN A 101 -6.37 -4.52 22.26
C ASN A 101 -7.11 -4.87 23.58
N GLY A 102 -8.17 -5.65 23.49
CA GLY A 102 -8.80 -6.23 24.67
C GLY A 102 -9.62 -5.25 25.53
N VAL A 103 -10.11 -4.18 24.92
CA VAL A 103 -10.95 -3.18 25.62
C VAL A 103 -12.32 -3.76 26.00
N ILE A 104 -12.76 -4.83 25.33
CA ILE A 104 -14.02 -5.51 25.62
C ILE A 104 -13.82 -6.47 26.81
N SER A 105 -14.81 -6.50 27.74
CA SER A 105 -14.79 -7.42 28.86
C SER A 105 -14.76 -8.89 28.40
N PRO A 106 -14.00 -9.78 29.07
CA PRO A 106 -13.92 -11.21 28.76
C PRO A 106 -15.26 -11.94 28.73
N GLN A 107 -16.28 -11.44 29.43
CA GLN A 107 -17.63 -11.98 29.43
C GLN A 107 -18.47 -11.63 28.20
N ASN A 108 -17.98 -10.71 27.38
CA ASN A 108 -18.69 -10.32 26.17
C ASN A 108 -18.42 -11.32 25.04
N LYS A 109 -19.46 -11.67 24.27
CA LYS A 109 -19.34 -12.56 23.11
C LYS A 109 -18.35 -12.11 22.05
N TYR A 110 -18.04 -10.80 22.00
CA TYR A 110 -17.10 -10.20 21.05
C TYR A 110 -15.68 -10.04 21.60
N TYR A 111 -15.42 -10.56 22.80
CA TYR A 111 -14.07 -10.50 23.39
C TYR A 111 -13.00 -11.06 22.47
N PHE A 112 -13.28 -12.20 21.82
CA PHE A 112 -12.35 -12.80 20.87
C PHE A 112 -11.97 -11.84 19.75
N VAL A 113 -12.92 -11.08 19.20
CA VAL A 113 -12.66 -10.12 18.11
C VAL A 113 -11.76 -8.98 18.57
N SER A 114 -11.86 -8.56 19.83
CA SER A 114 -11.04 -7.48 20.40
C SER A 114 -9.59 -7.87 20.68
N ILE A 115 -9.32 -9.16 20.92
CA ILE A 115 -7.97 -9.68 21.21
C ILE A 115 -7.30 -10.33 20.00
N CYS A 116 -8.08 -10.66 18.95
CA CYS A 116 -7.56 -11.30 17.76
C CYS A 116 -6.69 -10.30 16.96
N PRO A 117 -5.40 -10.61 16.69
CA PRO A 117 -4.55 -9.72 15.94
C PRO A 117 -5.10 -9.50 14.53
N ALA A 118 -5.33 -8.24 14.15
CA ALA A 118 -5.77 -7.91 12.80
C ALA A 118 -4.67 -8.20 11.76
N ASP A 119 -3.41 -7.98 12.10
CA ASP A 119 -2.21 -8.16 11.27
C ASP A 119 -2.27 -7.48 9.88
N SER A 120 -3.31 -6.71 9.60
CA SER A 120 -3.61 -6.05 8.33
C SER A 120 -4.43 -4.79 8.60
N SER A 121 -4.07 -3.67 7.98
CA SER A 121 -4.86 -2.43 8.11
C SER A 121 -6.28 -2.59 7.53
N LEU A 122 -6.45 -3.40 6.49
CA LEU A 122 -7.78 -3.64 5.90
C LEU A 122 -8.65 -4.52 6.81
N VAL A 123 -8.06 -5.53 7.46
CA VAL A 123 -8.77 -6.35 8.44
C VAL A 123 -9.14 -5.53 9.67
N ASP A 124 -8.28 -4.61 10.10
CA ASP A 124 -8.56 -3.69 11.19
C ASP A 124 -9.77 -2.79 10.89
N VAL A 125 -9.82 -2.17 9.69
CA VAL A 125 -10.98 -1.41 9.22
C VAL A 125 -12.25 -2.30 9.20
N TRP A 126 -12.11 -3.53 8.72
CA TRP A 126 -13.24 -4.46 8.69
C TRP A 126 -13.76 -4.80 10.09
N ILE A 127 -12.89 -5.05 11.05
CA ILE A 127 -13.30 -5.30 12.45
C ILE A 127 -14.01 -4.10 13.04
N GLN A 128 -13.42 -2.91 12.89
CA GLN A 128 -13.93 -1.69 13.53
C GLN A 128 -15.20 -1.15 12.88
N MET A 129 -15.30 -1.19 11.55
CA MET A 129 -16.35 -0.52 10.77
C MET A 129 -17.18 -1.48 9.92
N GLY A 130 -16.94 -2.79 10.00
CA GLY A 130 -17.65 -3.81 9.24
C GLY A 130 -17.37 -3.80 7.75
N VAL A 131 -18.15 -4.59 7.02
CA VAL A 131 -18.06 -4.65 5.54
C VAL A 131 -18.48 -3.32 4.91
N VAL A 132 -19.42 -2.60 5.53
CA VAL A 132 -19.87 -1.29 5.04
C VAL A 132 -18.73 -0.28 5.12
N GLY A 133 -18.07 -0.15 6.27
CA GLY A 133 -16.96 0.77 6.44
C GLY A 133 -15.76 0.40 5.58
N LEU A 134 -15.43 -0.89 5.44
CA LEU A 134 -14.38 -1.35 4.54
C LEU A 134 -14.70 -0.99 3.07
N SER A 135 -15.95 -1.16 2.64
CA SER A 135 -16.37 -0.80 1.28
C SER A 135 -16.26 0.71 1.04
N VAL A 136 -16.67 1.52 1.98
CA VAL A 136 -16.53 2.99 1.92
C VAL A 136 -15.05 3.38 1.89
N PHE A 137 -14.22 2.79 2.74
CA PHE A 137 -12.78 3.03 2.78
C PHE A 137 -12.10 2.72 1.44
N LEU A 138 -12.36 1.55 0.88
CA LEU A 138 -11.81 1.15 -0.42
C LEU A 138 -12.37 1.99 -1.56
N GLY A 139 -13.67 2.31 -1.53
CA GLY A 139 -14.32 3.18 -2.52
C GLY A 139 -13.73 4.59 -2.52
N MET A 140 -13.52 5.19 -1.35
CA MET A 140 -12.86 6.49 -1.20
C MET A 140 -11.43 6.45 -1.80
N HIS A 141 -10.65 5.42 -1.50
CA HIS A 141 -9.31 5.29 -2.07
C HIS A 141 -9.33 5.08 -3.58
N ALA A 142 -10.27 4.29 -4.10
CA ALA A 142 -10.44 4.14 -5.54
C ALA A 142 -10.72 5.49 -6.22
N VAL A 143 -11.59 6.31 -5.65
CA VAL A 143 -11.86 7.67 -6.14
C VAL A 143 -10.60 8.54 -6.09
N LEU A 144 -9.86 8.53 -4.98
CA LEU A 144 -8.60 9.29 -4.85
C LEU A 144 -7.57 8.86 -5.90
N PHE A 145 -7.42 7.57 -6.15
CA PHE A 145 -6.51 7.04 -7.17
C PHE A 145 -6.95 7.41 -8.58
N ILE A 146 -8.23 7.27 -8.91
CA ILE A 146 -8.77 7.62 -10.23
C ILE A 146 -8.60 9.12 -10.51
N LEU A 147 -8.98 9.97 -9.56
CA LEU A 147 -8.83 11.41 -9.69
C LEU A 147 -7.35 11.82 -9.74
N GLY A 148 -6.50 11.24 -8.91
CA GLY A 148 -5.06 11.47 -8.93
C GLY A 148 -4.43 11.09 -10.27
N ALA A 149 -4.77 9.92 -10.81
CA ALA A 149 -4.34 9.49 -12.13
C ALA A 149 -4.84 10.44 -13.24
N TYR A 150 -6.10 10.85 -13.19
CA TYR A 150 -6.67 11.82 -14.13
C TYR A 150 -5.90 13.15 -14.09
N ILE A 151 -5.61 13.68 -12.91
CA ILE A 151 -4.85 14.92 -12.76
C ILE A 151 -3.46 14.78 -13.38
N ILE A 152 -2.74 13.70 -13.06
CA ILE A 152 -1.37 13.48 -13.56
C ILE A 152 -1.34 13.33 -15.08
N LEU A 153 -2.32 12.63 -15.67
CA LEU A 153 -2.35 12.36 -17.10
C LEU A 153 -2.81 13.55 -17.93
N PHE A 154 -3.81 14.30 -17.46
CA PHE A 154 -4.53 15.26 -18.28
C PHE A 154 -4.43 16.72 -17.80
N ARG A 155 -4.01 16.97 -16.56
CA ARG A 155 -3.98 18.32 -15.99
C ARG A 155 -2.58 18.88 -15.76
N ILE A 156 -1.54 18.07 -15.89
CA ILE A 156 -0.15 18.46 -15.67
C ILE A 156 0.62 18.36 -17.00
N SER A 157 1.13 19.49 -17.46
CA SER A 157 1.86 19.60 -18.71
C SER A 157 3.36 19.40 -18.51
N ASN A 158 3.93 19.94 -17.43
CA ASN A 158 5.37 19.95 -17.20
C ASN A 158 5.85 18.56 -16.70
N PRO A 159 6.83 17.95 -17.39
CA PRO A 159 7.40 16.67 -17.00
C PRO A 159 8.09 16.68 -15.61
N GLU A 160 8.66 17.82 -15.20
CA GLU A 160 9.36 17.96 -13.93
C GLU A 160 8.41 17.90 -12.72
N ILE A 161 7.18 18.39 -12.90
CA ILE A 161 6.11 18.29 -11.89
C ILE A 161 5.44 16.91 -11.97
N ARG A 162 5.19 16.41 -13.19
CA ARG A 162 4.51 15.12 -13.40
C ARG A 162 5.30 13.94 -12.82
N GLY A 163 6.61 13.90 -12.98
CA GLY A 163 7.46 12.80 -12.51
C GLY A 163 7.29 12.52 -11.02
N PRO A 164 7.58 13.48 -10.12
CA PRO A 164 7.40 13.32 -8.68
C PRO A 164 5.97 12.95 -8.27
N LEU A 165 4.94 13.58 -8.85
CA LEU A 165 3.54 13.26 -8.53
C LEU A 165 3.14 11.85 -8.96
N THR A 166 3.66 11.38 -10.10
CA THR A 166 3.50 9.98 -10.51
C THR A 166 4.14 9.04 -9.49
N GLY A 167 5.37 9.35 -9.05
CA GLY A 167 6.05 8.59 -7.99
C GLY A 167 5.27 8.54 -6.69
N MET A 168 4.67 9.64 -6.26
CA MET A 168 3.81 9.73 -5.07
C MET A 168 2.58 8.82 -5.20
N LEU A 169 1.87 8.87 -6.34
CA LEU A 169 0.70 8.02 -6.57
C LEU A 169 1.07 6.53 -6.60
N CYS A 170 2.19 6.18 -7.23
CA CYS A 170 2.73 4.82 -7.23
C CYS A 170 3.08 4.34 -5.82
N GLY A 171 3.69 5.21 -5.00
CA GLY A 171 4.00 4.93 -3.61
C GLY A 171 2.74 4.66 -2.77
N CYS A 172 1.71 5.52 -2.91
CA CYS A 172 0.42 5.33 -2.24
C CYS A 172 -0.24 4.00 -2.63
N ALA A 173 -0.20 3.62 -3.92
CA ALA A 173 -0.74 2.34 -4.38
C ALA A 173 0.01 1.16 -3.77
N GLY A 174 1.34 1.23 -3.74
CA GLY A 174 2.17 0.22 -3.08
C GLY A 174 1.84 0.07 -1.60
N MET A 175 1.67 1.18 -0.89
CA MET A 175 1.30 1.17 0.53
C MET A 175 -0.11 0.59 0.76
N LEU A 176 -1.07 0.88 -0.10
CA LEU A 176 -2.41 0.30 -0.01
C LEU A 176 -2.38 -1.22 -0.19
N VAL A 177 -1.61 -1.73 -1.16
CA VAL A 177 -1.42 -3.18 -1.35
C VAL A 177 -0.71 -3.81 -0.16
N ALA A 178 0.36 -3.17 0.35
CA ALA A 178 1.08 -3.66 1.52
C ALA A 178 0.22 -3.67 2.80
N SER A 179 -0.78 -2.81 2.89
CA SER A 179 -1.71 -2.72 4.02
C SER A 179 -2.60 -3.95 4.19
N TYR A 180 -2.76 -4.77 3.14
CA TYR A 180 -3.38 -6.09 3.25
C TYR A 180 -2.53 -7.07 4.07
N ALA A 181 -1.21 -7.00 3.95
CA ALA A 181 -0.31 -7.93 4.62
C ALA A 181 0.23 -7.39 5.96
N ASN A 182 0.10 -6.11 6.25
CA ASN A 182 0.63 -5.48 7.46
C ASN A 182 -0.23 -4.27 7.89
N MET A 183 -0.14 -3.92 9.18
CA MET A 183 -0.77 -2.71 9.74
C MET A 183 0.08 -1.46 9.47
N VAL A 184 0.32 -1.13 8.19
CA VAL A 184 1.19 -0.01 7.81
C VAL A 184 0.44 1.28 7.50
N TYR A 185 -0.84 1.20 7.13
CA TYR A 185 -1.57 2.34 6.59
C TYR A 185 -1.87 3.43 7.62
N PHE A 186 -2.22 3.02 8.84
CA PHE A 186 -2.58 3.94 9.92
C PHE A 186 -1.42 4.23 10.90
N GLN A 187 -0.27 3.60 10.70
CA GLN A 187 0.88 3.83 11.57
C GLN A 187 1.57 5.16 11.25
N PHE A 188 2.00 5.87 12.29
CA PHE A 188 2.90 7.01 12.15
C PHE A 188 4.28 6.53 11.68
N PRO A 189 4.92 7.19 10.70
CA PRO A 189 4.48 8.40 9.95
C PRO A 189 3.72 8.08 8.65
N ASN A 190 3.46 6.82 8.32
CA ASN A 190 2.96 6.38 7.02
C ASN A 190 1.61 7.02 6.64
N GLY A 191 0.67 7.09 7.57
CA GLY A 191 -0.62 7.72 7.32
C GLY A 191 -0.47 9.18 6.89
N ILE A 192 0.37 9.95 7.59
CA ILE A 192 0.63 11.36 7.24
C ILE A 192 1.24 11.45 5.84
N LEU A 193 2.24 10.61 5.53
CA LEU A 193 2.90 10.61 4.22
C LEU A 193 1.92 10.31 3.08
N ILE A 194 1.04 9.31 3.25
CA ILE A 194 0.06 8.92 2.22
C ILE A 194 -0.88 10.08 1.91
N TYR A 195 -1.50 10.69 2.95
CA TYR A 195 -2.43 11.79 2.75
C TYR A 195 -1.74 13.07 2.27
N SER A 196 -0.50 13.32 2.70
CA SER A 196 0.32 14.40 2.13
C SER A 196 0.59 14.20 0.64
N CYS A 197 0.92 12.97 0.21
CA CYS A 197 1.09 12.65 -1.20
C CYS A 197 -0.18 12.94 -2.02
N PHE A 198 -1.36 12.53 -1.55
CA PHE A 198 -2.61 12.87 -2.22
C PHE A 198 -2.83 14.39 -2.27
N THR A 199 -2.56 15.10 -1.18
CA THR A 199 -2.66 16.58 -1.14
C THR A 199 -1.78 17.22 -2.21
N PHE A 200 -0.51 16.81 -2.36
CA PHE A 200 0.37 17.31 -3.41
C PHE A 200 -0.13 16.96 -4.80
N ILE A 201 -0.67 15.76 -5.01
CA ILE A 201 -1.23 15.37 -6.30
C ILE A 201 -2.41 16.26 -6.69
N PHE A 202 -3.34 16.54 -5.75
CA PHE A 202 -4.48 17.41 -6.01
C PHE A 202 -4.07 18.88 -6.18
N LEU A 203 -2.99 19.33 -5.54
CA LEU A 203 -2.40 20.63 -5.72
C LEU A 203 -1.59 20.75 -7.04
N GLY A 204 -1.27 19.62 -7.67
CA GLY A 204 -0.43 19.51 -8.87
C GLY A 204 -0.74 20.50 -9.98
N PRO A 205 -2.00 20.71 -10.39
CA PRO A 205 -2.32 21.70 -11.45
C PRO A 205 -2.00 23.15 -11.05
N HIS A 206 -2.04 23.47 -9.75
CA HIS A 206 -1.63 24.79 -9.28
C HIS A 206 -0.10 24.93 -9.32
N LEU A 207 0.62 23.92 -8.88
CA LEU A 207 2.09 23.88 -8.94
C LEU A 207 2.61 23.96 -10.37
N ASP A 208 1.96 23.27 -11.31
CA ASP A 208 2.30 23.31 -12.75
C ASP A 208 2.20 24.72 -13.32
N ARG A 209 1.13 25.46 -12.97
CA ARG A 209 0.95 26.87 -13.39
C ARG A 209 1.98 27.80 -12.77
N LEU A 210 2.32 27.64 -11.50
CA LEU A 210 3.32 28.47 -10.83
C LEU A 210 4.70 28.26 -11.46
N TYR A 211 5.07 27.00 -11.67
CA TYR A 211 6.35 26.64 -12.28
C TYR A 211 6.49 27.22 -13.69
N THR A 212 5.46 27.14 -14.51
CA THR A 212 5.47 27.69 -15.88
C THR A 212 5.66 29.18 -15.86
N LYS A 213 4.96 29.94 -15.01
CA LYS A 213 5.09 31.39 -14.88
C LYS A 213 6.50 31.81 -14.44
N GLU A 214 7.09 31.09 -13.49
CA GLU A 214 8.42 31.38 -12.98
C GLU A 214 9.50 31.14 -14.04
N HIS A 215 9.36 30.14 -14.88
CA HIS A 215 10.26 29.89 -16.01
C HIS A 215 10.13 30.93 -17.10
N GLU A 216 8.94 31.40 -17.44
CA GLU A 216 8.71 32.48 -18.40
C GLU A 216 9.38 33.80 -17.97
N GLN A 217 9.31 34.12 -16.66
CA GLN A 217 9.96 35.33 -16.11
C GLN A 217 11.50 35.27 -16.09
N ARG A 218 12.10 34.09 -16.06
CA ARG A 218 13.55 33.92 -16.07
C ARG A 218 14.15 33.95 -17.49
N THR A 219 13.31 33.75 -18.51
CA THR A 219 13.73 33.70 -19.92
C THR A 219 13.48 35.03 -20.68
N THR A 220 12.75 35.94 -20.07
CA THR A 220 12.62 37.36 -20.50
C THR A 220 13.59 38.25 -19.78
#